data_0f3cc18f8fd9c475c54df54d86bd763d
#
_entry.id   0f3cc18f8fd9c475c54df54d86bd763d
#
_cell.length_a   1.000
_cell.length_b   1.000
_cell.length_c   1.000
_cell.angle_alpha   90.00
_cell.angle_beta   90.00
_cell.angle_gamma   90.00
#
_symmetry.space_group_name_H-M   'P 1'
#
loop_
_entity.id
_entity.type
_entity.pdbx_description
1 polymer ?
#
loop_
_entity_poly.entity_id
_entity_poly.type
_entity_poly.pdbx_seq_one_letter_code
_entity_poly.pdbx_strand_id
1 'polypeptide(L)'
;MNILFKLILLVLLTISIANANPTKYLCSGDTNYLYVSFDTEKKSVITGTGNPHDYFTQTDFRFWHTTSQQNNQTLVRSFIFHKPSGKMSVKSDNMITSGEQMYYYECAINQ
;
A
#
# COMPACT_ATOMS: atom_id res chain seq x y z
N MET A 1 3.58 -39.38 24.43
CA MET A 1 2.59 -38.95 23.50
C MET A 1 2.12 -37.50 23.68
N ASN A 2 1.83 -37.11 24.93
CA ASN A 2 1.38 -35.73 25.18
C ASN A 2 2.43 -34.67 24.89
N ILE A 3 3.68 -34.98 25.03
CA ILE A 3 4.78 -34.04 24.79
C ILE A 3 4.91 -33.76 23.28
N LEU A 4 4.78 -34.80 22.46
CA LEU A 4 4.87 -34.65 21.00
C LEU A 4 3.72 -33.78 20.45
N PHE A 5 2.51 -33.96 20.98
CA PHE A 5 1.36 -33.18 20.61
C PHE A 5 1.52 -31.70 20.97
N LYS A 6 2.09 -31.41 22.14
CA LYS A 6 2.36 -30.03 22.57
C LYS A 6 3.41 -29.36 21.70
N LEU A 7 4.42 -30.08 21.25
CA LEU A 7 5.43 -29.56 20.33
C LEU A 7 4.86 -29.20 18.97
N ILE A 8 3.98 -30.01 18.44
CA ILE A 8 3.30 -29.73 17.16
C ILE A 8 2.44 -28.47 17.27
N LEU A 9 1.74 -28.29 18.38
CA LEU A 9 0.91 -27.11 18.60
C LEU A 9 1.75 -25.83 18.65
N LEU A 10 2.91 -25.87 19.30
CA LEU A 10 3.83 -24.73 19.36
C LEU A 10 4.36 -24.35 17.98
N VAL A 11 4.69 -25.33 17.15
CA VAL A 11 5.18 -25.07 15.79
C VAL A 11 4.08 -24.41 14.95
N LEU A 12 2.83 -24.85 15.07
CA LEU A 12 1.71 -24.26 14.37
C LEU A 12 1.49 -22.81 14.76
N LEU A 13 1.59 -22.46 16.03
CA LEU A 13 1.47 -21.09 16.51
C LEU A 13 2.59 -20.20 15.97
N THR A 14 3.81 -20.72 15.89
CA THR A 14 4.95 -19.98 15.35
C THR A 14 4.75 -19.69 13.86
N ILE A 15 4.24 -20.64 13.09
CA ILE A 15 3.95 -20.47 11.67
C ILE A 15 2.89 -19.39 11.46
N SER A 16 1.84 -19.34 12.31
CA SER A 16 0.79 -18.33 12.23
C SER A 16 1.32 -16.91 12.42
N ILE A 17 2.29 -16.72 13.30
CA ILE A 17 2.92 -15.42 13.54
C ILE A 17 3.78 -15.00 12.33
N ALA A 18 4.45 -15.95 11.68
CA ALA A 18 5.33 -15.67 10.56
C ALA A 18 4.60 -15.20 9.29
N ASN A 19 3.27 -15.38 9.22
CA ASN A 19 2.49 -15.03 8.05
C ASN A 19 1.94 -13.59 8.07
N ALA A 20 2.33 -12.76 9.06
CA ALA A 20 1.88 -11.39 9.21
C ALA A 20 2.73 -10.37 8.43
N ASN A 21 3.23 -10.75 7.26
CA ASN A 21 4.06 -9.86 6.43
C ASN A 21 3.19 -8.93 5.58
N PRO A 22 3.63 -7.68 5.35
CA PRO A 22 2.94 -6.78 4.44
C PRO A 22 2.88 -7.33 3.02
N THR A 23 1.82 -6.98 2.30
CA THR A 23 1.67 -7.31 0.88
C THR A 23 2.28 -6.21 0.04
N LYS A 24 3.25 -6.55 -0.80
CA LYS A 24 3.96 -5.60 -1.65
C LYS A 24 3.49 -5.72 -3.09
N TYR A 25 3.29 -4.57 -3.72
CA TYR A 25 2.93 -4.46 -5.12
C TYR A 25 3.96 -3.63 -5.86
N LEU A 26 4.23 -4.02 -7.10
CA LEU A 26 4.92 -3.17 -8.07
C LEU A 26 3.88 -2.62 -9.02
N CYS A 27 3.72 -1.31 -9.04
CA CYS A 27 2.74 -0.60 -9.85
C CYS A 27 3.45 0.07 -11.02
N SER A 28 3.06 -0.29 -12.24
CA SER A 28 3.69 0.21 -13.46
C SER A 28 2.79 1.24 -14.14
N GLY A 29 3.32 2.42 -14.40
CA GLY A 29 2.68 3.49 -15.15
C GLY A 29 3.25 3.60 -16.57
N ASP A 30 2.91 4.69 -17.27
CA ASP A 30 3.36 4.90 -18.65
C ASP A 30 4.87 5.13 -18.73
N THR A 31 5.43 5.89 -17.80
CA THR A 31 6.84 6.29 -17.82
C THR A 31 7.60 5.93 -16.56
N ASN A 32 6.91 5.48 -15.53
CA ASN A 32 7.53 5.18 -14.25
C ASN A 32 6.83 4.01 -13.56
N TYR A 33 7.41 3.55 -12.48
CA TYR A 33 6.82 2.53 -11.63
C TYR A 33 6.95 2.95 -10.17
N LEU A 34 6.13 2.33 -9.33
CA LEU A 34 6.00 2.69 -7.94
C LEU A 34 5.78 1.43 -7.09
N TYR A 35 6.50 1.31 -5.99
CA TYR A 35 6.27 0.24 -5.03
C TYR A 35 5.24 0.68 -4.00
N VAL A 36 4.28 -0.19 -3.71
CA VAL A 36 3.24 0.06 -2.71
C VAL A 36 3.17 -1.15 -1.78
N SER A 37 3.26 -0.90 -0.49
CA SER A 37 3.25 -1.95 0.52
C SER A 37 2.12 -1.71 1.51
N PHE A 38 1.21 -2.70 1.65
CA PHE A 38 0.09 -2.64 2.58
C PHE A 38 0.32 -3.53 3.79
N ASP A 39 0.15 -2.95 4.97
CA ASP A 39 0.08 -3.69 6.23
C ASP A 39 -1.39 -3.74 6.65
N THR A 40 -2.04 -4.89 6.45
CA THR A 40 -3.47 -5.04 6.69
C THR A 40 -3.81 -5.06 8.18
N GLU A 41 -2.90 -5.48 9.03
CA GLU A 41 -3.11 -5.47 10.48
C GLU A 41 -3.14 -4.05 11.03
N LYS A 42 -2.18 -3.23 10.61
CA LYS A 42 -2.09 -1.84 11.05
C LYS A 42 -2.92 -0.90 10.21
N LYS A 43 -3.49 -1.38 9.11
CA LYS A 43 -4.20 -0.56 8.11
C LYS A 43 -3.37 0.62 7.66
N SER A 44 -2.11 0.35 7.35
CA SER A 44 -1.16 1.34 6.88
C SER A 44 -0.60 0.96 5.51
N VAL A 45 -0.16 1.97 4.77
CA VAL A 45 0.41 1.81 3.45
C VAL A 45 1.67 2.65 3.34
N ILE A 46 2.70 2.07 2.72
CA ILE A 46 3.92 2.78 2.37
C ILE A 46 3.96 2.91 0.84
N THR A 47 4.07 4.14 0.37
CA THR A 47 4.15 4.45 -1.05
C THR A 47 5.59 4.81 -1.40
N GLY A 48 6.22 4.01 -2.26
CA GLY A 48 7.63 4.18 -2.57
C GLY A 48 8.50 3.94 -1.35
N THR A 49 9.35 4.90 -1.02
CA THR A 49 10.25 4.87 0.14
C THR A 49 9.78 5.79 1.27
N GLY A 50 8.55 6.25 1.20
CA GLY A 50 8.01 7.21 2.16
C GLY A 50 7.65 6.60 3.51
N ASN A 51 7.02 7.43 4.33
CA ASN A 51 6.52 7.02 5.64
C ASN A 51 5.18 6.29 5.51
N PRO A 52 4.81 5.46 6.51
CA PRO A 52 3.49 4.84 6.51
C PRO A 52 2.36 5.87 6.64
N HIS A 53 1.28 5.65 5.92
CA HIS A 53 0.05 6.43 5.99
C HIS A 53 -1.13 5.50 6.26
N ASP A 54 -2.16 6.02 6.87
CA ASP A 54 -3.38 5.27 7.05
C ASP A 54 -4.11 5.15 5.71
N TYR A 55 -4.72 4.00 5.45
CA TYR A 55 -5.59 3.84 4.30
C TYR A 55 -6.99 3.42 4.75
N PHE A 56 -7.97 3.76 3.93
CA PHE A 56 -9.37 3.43 4.16
C PHE A 56 -9.83 2.44 3.11
N THR A 57 -10.76 1.57 3.49
CA THR A 57 -11.33 0.59 2.57
C THR A 57 -12.82 0.85 2.39
N GLN A 58 -13.27 0.73 1.14
CA GLN A 58 -14.68 0.76 0.81
C GLN A 58 -14.89 -0.26 -0.32
N THR A 59 -15.65 -1.32 -0.05
CA THR A 59 -15.81 -2.47 -0.93
C THR A 59 -14.45 -3.05 -1.32
N ASP A 60 -14.08 -3.01 -2.60
CA ASP A 60 -12.81 -3.54 -3.12
C ASP A 60 -11.75 -2.47 -3.31
N PHE A 61 -12.02 -1.24 -2.88
CA PHE A 61 -11.12 -0.11 -3.06
C PHE A 61 -10.40 0.23 -1.76
N ARG A 62 -9.14 0.67 -1.91
CA ARG A 62 -8.34 1.24 -0.84
C ARG A 62 -7.97 2.67 -1.21
N PHE A 63 -8.11 3.58 -0.25
CA PHE A 63 -7.90 5.01 -0.45
C PHE A 63 -6.89 5.53 0.55
N TRP A 64 -5.96 6.34 0.08
CA TRP A 64 -5.07 7.08 0.98
C TRP A 64 -4.55 8.33 0.26
N HIS A 65 -3.95 9.22 1.02
CA HIS A 65 -3.32 10.41 0.45
C HIS A 65 -1.99 10.65 1.12
N THR A 66 -1.10 11.31 0.39
CA THR A 66 0.20 11.76 0.88
C THR A 66 0.35 13.25 0.60
N THR A 67 1.11 13.92 1.47
CA THR A 67 1.40 15.34 1.32
C THR A 67 2.90 15.52 1.30
N SER A 68 3.41 16.28 0.34
CA SER A 68 4.81 16.61 0.26
C SER A 68 5.00 18.09 -0.06
N GLN A 69 6.13 18.65 0.35
CA GLN A 69 6.46 20.03 0.05
C GLN A 69 7.72 20.08 -0.81
N GLN A 70 7.64 20.77 -1.93
CA GLN A 70 8.74 20.98 -2.85
C GLN A 70 8.73 22.43 -3.31
N ASN A 71 9.86 23.13 -3.17
CA ASN A 71 10.01 24.50 -3.63
C ASN A 71 8.92 25.44 -3.11
N ASN A 72 8.59 25.35 -1.83
CA ASN A 72 7.51 26.10 -1.17
C ASN A 72 6.11 25.79 -1.71
N GLN A 73 5.96 24.68 -2.44
CA GLN A 73 4.67 24.22 -2.93
C GLN A 73 4.23 22.96 -2.18
N THR A 74 2.96 22.88 -1.89
CA THR A 74 2.37 21.69 -1.25
C THR A 74 1.71 20.83 -2.32
N LEU A 75 2.18 19.60 -2.45
CA LEU A 75 1.61 18.60 -3.34
C LEU A 75 0.82 17.59 -2.52
N VAL A 76 -0.44 17.40 -2.87
CA VAL A 76 -1.29 16.36 -2.29
C VAL A 76 -1.56 15.33 -3.35
N ARG A 77 -1.20 14.08 -3.04
CA ARG A 77 -1.49 12.94 -3.92
C ARG A 77 -2.57 12.08 -3.29
N SER A 78 -3.60 11.78 -4.07
CA SER A 78 -4.70 10.92 -3.66
C SER A 78 -4.65 9.63 -4.45
N PHE A 79 -4.63 8.50 -3.74
CA PHE A 79 -4.47 7.18 -4.33
C PHE A 79 -5.77 6.41 -4.21
N ILE A 80 -6.18 5.76 -5.30
CA ILE A 80 -7.32 4.85 -5.32
C ILE A 80 -6.84 3.54 -5.94
N PHE A 81 -6.81 2.50 -5.12
CA PHE A 81 -6.36 1.17 -5.54
C PHE A 81 -7.53 0.21 -5.56
N HIS A 82 -7.76 -0.42 -6.71
CA HIS A 82 -8.78 -1.46 -6.86
C HIS A 82 -8.11 -2.82 -6.71
N LYS A 83 -8.33 -3.46 -5.59
CA LYS A 83 -7.63 -4.69 -5.23
C LYS A 83 -7.85 -5.84 -6.22
N PRO A 84 -9.08 -6.14 -6.68
CA PRO A 84 -9.28 -7.27 -7.60
C PRO A 84 -8.58 -7.13 -8.95
N SER A 85 -8.55 -5.92 -9.51
CA SER A 85 -7.93 -5.69 -10.82
C SER A 85 -6.46 -5.31 -10.75
N GLY A 86 -6.00 -4.83 -9.58
CA GLY A 86 -4.67 -4.26 -9.44
C GLY A 86 -4.52 -2.89 -10.07
N LYS A 87 -5.58 -2.27 -10.53
CA LYS A 87 -5.51 -0.94 -11.14
C LYS A 87 -5.50 0.13 -10.07
N MET A 88 -4.65 1.15 -10.26
CA MET A 88 -4.52 2.25 -9.33
C MET A 88 -4.54 3.57 -10.09
N SER A 89 -5.28 4.54 -9.57
CA SER A 89 -5.23 5.91 -10.07
C SER A 89 -4.64 6.81 -9.00
N VAL A 90 -3.86 7.79 -9.44
CA VAL A 90 -3.21 8.77 -8.57
C VAL A 90 -3.54 10.15 -9.09
N LYS A 91 -4.16 10.96 -8.23
CA LYS A 91 -4.44 12.36 -8.52
C LYS A 91 -3.42 13.20 -7.76
N SER A 92 -2.67 14.02 -8.48
CA SER A 92 -1.69 14.92 -7.90
C SER A 92 -2.19 16.34 -8.00
N ASP A 93 -2.41 17.00 -6.85
CA ASP A 93 -2.88 18.36 -6.76
C ASP A 93 -1.78 19.26 -6.21
N ASN A 94 -1.52 20.38 -6.90
CA ASN A 94 -0.67 21.42 -6.37
C ASN A 94 -1.56 22.51 -5.75
N MET A 95 -1.45 22.67 -4.43
CA MET A 95 -2.34 23.53 -3.68
C MET A 95 -2.10 25.03 -3.94
N ILE A 96 -0.95 25.39 -4.50
CA ILE A 96 -0.62 26.79 -4.77
C ILE A 96 -1.01 27.18 -6.19
N THR A 97 -0.67 26.34 -7.18
CA THR A 97 -0.94 26.63 -8.59
C THR A 97 -2.27 26.12 -9.07
N SER A 98 -3.01 25.39 -8.23
CA SER A 98 -4.26 24.70 -8.58
C SER A 98 -4.12 23.73 -9.76
N GLY A 99 -2.88 23.28 -10.04
CA GLY A 99 -2.61 22.29 -11.07
C GLY A 99 -3.03 20.91 -10.61
N GLU A 100 -3.70 20.18 -11.49
CA GLU A 100 -4.17 18.82 -11.24
C GLU A 100 -3.67 17.90 -12.32
N GLN A 101 -3.10 16.74 -11.93
CA GLN A 101 -2.63 15.72 -12.86
C GLN A 101 -3.10 14.35 -12.40
N MET A 102 -3.47 13.50 -13.36
CA MET A 102 -3.90 12.13 -13.12
C MET A 102 -2.89 11.16 -13.70
N TYR A 103 -2.56 10.13 -12.91
CA TYR A 103 -1.67 9.06 -13.32
C TYR A 103 -2.37 7.72 -13.11
N TYR A 104 -2.13 6.78 -14.01
CA TYR A 104 -2.73 5.45 -13.95
C TYR A 104 -1.65 4.39 -13.90
N TYR A 105 -1.83 3.40 -13.03
CA TYR A 105 -0.90 2.31 -12.81
C TYR A 105 -1.60 0.97 -12.84
N GLU A 106 -0.87 -0.05 -13.23
CA GLU A 106 -1.27 -1.44 -13.07
C GLU A 106 -0.32 -2.09 -12.08
N CYS A 107 -0.87 -2.67 -11.02
CA CYS A 107 -0.12 -3.20 -9.90
C CYS A 107 -0.18 -4.73 -9.88
N ALA A 108 0.97 -5.35 -9.63
CA ALA A 108 1.09 -6.79 -9.45
C ALA A 108 1.83 -7.08 -8.16
N ILE A 109 1.48 -8.20 -7.52
CA ILE A 109 2.15 -8.62 -6.28
C ILE A 109 3.61 -8.88 -6.58
N ASN A 110 4.48 -8.31 -5.74
CA ASN A 110 5.93 -8.38 -5.87
C ASN A 110 6.54 -8.75 -4.52
N GLN A 111 6.52 -10.06 -4.21
CA GLN A 111 7.09 -10.58 -2.97
C GLN A 111 8.21 -11.55 -3.23
#